data_6acc03b5c2fbbe218ad7b45046a4a723
#
_entry.id   6acc03b5c2fbbe218ad7b45046a4a723
#
_cell.length_a   1.000
_cell.length_b   1.000
_cell.length_c   1.000
_cell.angle_alpha   90.00
_cell.angle_beta   90.00
_cell.angle_gamma   90.00
#
_symmetry.space_group_name_H-M   'P 1'
#
loop_
_entity.id
_entity.type
_entity.pdbx_description
1 polymer ?
#
loop_
_entity_poly.entity_id
_entity_poly.type
_entity_poly.pdbx_seq_one_letter_code
_entity_poly.pdbx_strand_id
1 'polypeptide(L)'
;MCIICVSPRKVRQPSLATIKTMFLRNPHGAGYMFARDGIVHISKGYMDVESYIEALRAEHFTAKDAVVYHFRISTQAGVNPAMTHPFPLSNKLAHMKALDVECRCGVAHNGIIRLTTDPTNKEYSDTALFIADYLSEIIRCSEDLKDEGVLKLVHRLAGSKLAIMDGSGYIATVGSFINEKGLLYSNDSYLKINRRGW
;
A
#
# COMPACT_ATOMS: atom_id res chain seq x y z
N MET A 1 -2.65 13.65 1.58
CA MET A 1 -2.26 12.49 0.72
C MET A 1 -1.98 11.30 1.63
N CYS A 2 -2.34 10.09 1.18
CA CYS A 2 -1.99 8.84 1.87
C CYS A 2 -0.49 8.71 2.15
N ILE A 3 -0.08 7.75 2.95
CA ILE A 3 1.32 7.37 3.07
C ILE A 3 1.48 5.86 2.91
N ILE A 4 2.52 5.47 2.16
CA ILE A 4 3.04 4.11 2.10
C ILE A 4 4.34 4.08 2.90
N CYS A 5 4.50 3.08 3.77
CA CYS A 5 5.77 2.74 4.40
C CYS A 5 6.17 1.33 3.96
N VAL A 6 7.33 1.20 3.34
CA VAL A 6 7.91 -0.07 2.92
C VAL A 6 9.02 -0.46 3.90
N SER A 7 8.91 -1.65 4.48
CA SER A 7 9.95 -2.28 5.29
C SER A 7 10.48 -3.52 4.55
N PRO A 8 11.61 -3.40 3.82
CA PRO A 8 12.23 -4.55 3.18
C PRO A 8 12.79 -5.54 4.21
N ARG A 9 13.03 -6.78 3.78
CA ARG A 9 13.78 -7.74 4.63
C ARG A 9 15.13 -7.18 5.05
N LYS A 10 15.57 -7.56 6.24
CA LYS A 10 16.80 -7.09 6.92
C LYS A 10 16.72 -5.67 7.44
N VAL A 11 15.57 -5.01 7.32
CA VAL A 11 15.31 -3.70 7.89
C VAL A 11 14.40 -3.84 9.12
N ARG A 12 14.71 -3.11 10.19
CA ARG A 12 13.87 -3.10 11.39
C ARG A 12 12.52 -2.47 11.05
N GLN A 13 11.44 -3.10 11.51
CA GLN A 13 10.08 -2.57 11.33
C GLN A 13 9.93 -1.16 11.95
N PRO A 14 9.06 -0.32 11.40
CA PRO A 14 8.79 1.00 11.96
C PRO A 14 8.28 0.87 13.40
N SER A 15 8.68 1.80 14.27
CA SER A 15 8.22 1.79 15.66
C SER A 15 6.71 2.00 15.76
N LEU A 16 6.07 1.47 16.81
CA LEU A 16 4.65 1.73 17.06
C LEU A 16 4.33 3.22 17.17
N ALA A 17 5.28 4.04 17.65
CA ALA A 17 5.11 5.49 17.68
C ALA A 17 5.07 6.08 16.26
N THR A 18 5.90 5.58 15.34
CA THR A 18 5.87 5.98 13.92
C THR A 18 4.56 5.52 13.26
N ILE A 19 4.14 4.28 13.49
CA ILE A 19 2.84 3.74 13.01
C ILE A 19 1.68 4.63 13.48
N LYS A 20 1.60 4.95 14.78
CA LYS A 20 0.58 5.87 15.34
C LYS A 20 0.61 7.23 14.66
N THR A 21 1.80 7.79 14.45
CA THR A 21 1.95 9.10 13.78
C THR A 21 1.39 9.06 12.36
N MET A 22 1.74 8.01 11.58
CA MET A 22 1.22 7.84 10.21
C MET A 22 -0.30 7.69 10.19
N PHE A 23 -0.86 6.88 11.11
CA PHE A 23 -2.31 6.69 11.21
C PHE A 23 -3.02 8.00 11.57
N LEU A 24 -2.59 8.69 12.61
CA LEU A 24 -3.23 9.94 13.06
C LEU A 24 -3.16 11.05 12.01
N ARG A 25 -2.15 11.05 11.14
CA ARG A 25 -2.06 11.98 10.02
C ARG A 25 -2.84 11.56 8.79
N ASN A 26 -3.26 10.29 8.72
CA ASN A 26 -3.99 9.70 7.61
C ASN A 26 -5.12 8.78 8.17
N PRO A 27 -6.16 9.37 8.82
CA PRO A 27 -7.07 8.60 9.68
C PRO A 27 -8.26 7.96 8.96
N HIS A 28 -8.27 7.91 7.63
CA HIS A 28 -9.39 7.37 6.87
C HIS A 28 -9.22 5.88 6.54
N GLY A 29 -8.48 5.18 7.38
CA GLY A 29 -8.27 3.74 7.36
C GLY A 29 -6.86 3.33 7.00
N ALA A 30 -6.49 2.12 7.42
CA ALA A 30 -5.19 1.53 7.20
C ALA A 30 -5.28 0.07 6.78
N GLY A 31 -4.15 -0.45 6.31
CA GLY A 31 -3.94 -1.85 6.04
C GLY A 31 -2.45 -2.12 5.84
N TYR A 32 -2.12 -3.40 5.76
CA TYR A 32 -0.75 -3.85 5.49
C TYR A 32 -0.77 -5.08 4.59
N MET A 33 0.36 -5.37 3.97
CA MET A 33 0.63 -6.61 3.28
C MET A 33 2.02 -7.11 3.61
N PHE A 34 2.17 -8.43 3.63
CA PHE A 34 3.43 -9.12 3.85
C PHE A 34 3.49 -10.43 3.06
N ALA A 35 4.69 -10.95 2.84
CA ALA A 35 4.89 -12.21 2.15
C ALA A 35 5.27 -13.32 3.14
N ARG A 36 4.55 -14.44 3.08
CA ARG A 36 4.80 -15.65 3.84
C ARG A 36 4.45 -16.86 2.99
N ASP A 37 5.26 -17.92 3.04
CA ASP A 37 5.03 -19.19 2.34
C ASP A 37 4.78 -19.05 0.83
N GLY A 38 5.45 -18.07 0.18
CA GLY A 38 5.34 -17.84 -1.26
C GLY A 38 4.09 -17.06 -1.69
N ILE A 39 3.30 -16.55 -0.74
CA ILE A 39 2.04 -15.84 -0.97
C ILE A 39 2.09 -14.47 -0.29
N VAL A 40 1.42 -13.48 -0.87
CA VAL A 40 1.17 -12.18 -0.25
C VAL A 40 -0.12 -12.24 0.54
N HIS A 41 -0.04 -11.95 1.82
CA HIS A 41 -1.17 -11.75 2.71
C HIS A 41 -1.48 -10.26 2.82
N ILE A 42 -2.72 -9.89 2.63
CA ILE A 42 -3.23 -8.53 2.78
C ILE A 42 -4.25 -8.53 3.92
N SER A 43 -4.10 -7.59 4.86
CA SER A 43 -5.12 -7.28 5.85
C SER A 43 -5.34 -5.77 5.88
N LYS A 44 -6.59 -5.33 5.77
CA LYS A 44 -6.96 -3.92 5.60
C LYS A 44 -8.34 -3.62 6.17
N GLY A 45 -8.75 -2.35 6.12
CA GLY A 45 -10.06 -1.94 6.62
C GLY A 45 -10.03 -1.47 8.06
N TYR A 46 -8.85 -1.28 8.64
CA TYR A 46 -8.71 -0.78 10.00
C TYR A 46 -9.05 0.70 10.05
N MET A 47 -10.14 1.06 10.71
CA MET A 47 -10.66 2.42 10.76
C MET A 47 -10.25 3.17 12.03
N ASP A 48 -9.65 2.48 12.99
CA ASP A 48 -9.07 3.03 14.21
C ASP A 48 -7.64 2.52 14.44
N VAL A 49 -6.85 3.29 15.20
CA VAL A 49 -5.43 3.00 15.41
C VAL A 49 -5.20 1.84 16.37
N GLU A 50 -6.11 1.62 17.29
CA GLU A 50 -6.02 0.60 18.32
C GLU A 50 -6.14 -0.79 17.70
N SER A 51 -7.21 -1.04 16.92
CA SER A 51 -7.42 -2.32 16.21
C SER A 51 -6.29 -2.59 15.21
N TYR A 52 -5.78 -1.57 14.53
CA TYR A 52 -4.65 -1.71 13.62
C TYR A 52 -3.36 -2.15 14.34
N ILE A 53 -3.06 -1.54 15.48
CA ILE A 53 -1.87 -1.91 16.27
C ILE A 53 -2.01 -3.32 16.86
N GLU A 54 -3.22 -3.71 17.30
CA GLU A 54 -3.49 -5.04 17.80
C GLU A 54 -3.22 -6.10 16.72
N ALA A 55 -3.73 -5.89 15.51
CA ALA A 55 -3.46 -6.75 14.37
C ALA A 55 -1.95 -6.86 14.07
N LEU A 56 -1.23 -5.73 14.04
CA LEU A 56 0.22 -5.76 13.81
C LEU A 56 1.00 -6.49 14.92
N ARG A 57 0.54 -6.43 16.17
CA ARG A 57 1.15 -7.17 17.28
C ARG A 57 0.93 -8.66 17.14
N ALA A 58 -0.25 -9.08 16.68
CA ALA A 58 -0.57 -10.50 16.45
C ALA A 58 0.32 -11.13 15.37
N GLU A 59 0.76 -10.37 14.37
CA GLU A 59 1.65 -10.86 13.30
C GLU A 59 3.10 -11.07 13.74
N HIS A 60 3.54 -10.42 14.83
CA HIS A 60 4.92 -10.52 15.35
C HIS A 60 6.01 -10.22 14.33
N PHE A 61 5.80 -9.25 13.43
CA PHE A 61 6.77 -8.88 12.40
C PHE A 61 8.15 -8.54 12.97
N THR A 62 9.18 -9.04 12.30
CA THR A 62 10.59 -8.84 12.61
C THR A 62 11.33 -8.25 11.41
N ALA A 63 12.64 -8.08 11.52
CA ALA A 63 13.47 -7.69 10.36
C ALA A 63 13.58 -8.80 9.28
N LYS A 64 13.08 -10.01 9.54
CA LYS A 64 13.04 -11.09 8.53
C LYS A 64 11.88 -10.94 7.55
N ASP A 65 10.88 -10.14 7.93
CA ASP A 65 9.64 -9.98 7.17
C ASP A 65 9.72 -8.75 6.27
N ALA A 66 9.30 -8.91 5.02
CA ALA A 66 9.02 -7.81 4.13
C ALA A 66 7.58 -7.37 4.35
N VAL A 67 7.36 -6.09 4.69
CA VAL A 67 6.02 -5.55 4.99
C VAL A 67 5.80 -4.21 4.31
N VAL A 68 4.62 -4.01 3.76
CA VAL A 68 4.17 -2.71 3.26
C VAL A 68 2.98 -2.25 4.09
N TYR A 69 3.08 -1.09 4.70
CA TYR A 69 2.03 -0.43 5.47
C TYR A 69 1.42 0.69 4.66
N HIS A 70 0.11 0.84 4.73
CA HIS A 70 -0.60 1.95 4.08
C HIS A 70 -1.57 2.63 5.05
N PHE A 71 -1.60 3.97 4.99
CA PHE A 71 -2.52 4.81 5.77
C PHE A 71 -3.20 5.79 4.84
N ARG A 72 -4.52 5.79 4.86
CA ARG A 72 -5.36 6.47 3.88
C ARG A 72 -5.83 7.85 4.34
N ILE A 73 -5.79 8.82 3.42
CA ILE A 73 -6.68 9.97 3.43
C ILE A 73 -7.55 9.88 2.17
N SER A 74 -8.86 9.79 2.37
CA SER A 74 -9.82 9.79 1.26
C SER A 74 -9.96 11.19 0.69
N THR A 75 -9.84 11.31 -0.63
CA THR A 75 -10.09 12.54 -1.40
C THR A 75 -11.34 12.40 -2.28
N GLN A 76 -11.74 11.15 -2.55
CA GLN A 76 -12.90 10.77 -3.36
C GLN A 76 -13.54 9.51 -2.75
N ALA A 77 -14.65 9.02 -3.19
CA ALA A 77 -15.27 7.73 -2.79
C ALA A 77 -15.54 7.51 -1.28
N GLY A 78 -15.58 8.57 -0.44
CA GLY A 78 -15.93 8.46 0.99
C GLY A 78 -14.94 7.66 1.84
N VAL A 79 -15.28 7.44 3.12
CA VAL A 79 -14.53 6.60 4.07
C VAL A 79 -15.18 5.22 4.08
N ASN A 80 -14.53 4.25 3.43
CA ASN A 80 -15.01 2.89 3.24
C ASN A 80 -13.87 1.89 3.57
N PRO A 81 -14.06 0.98 4.53
CA PRO A 81 -13.06 -0.04 4.87
C PRO A 81 -12.59 -0.86 3.66
N ALA A 82 -13.51 -1.27 2.78
CA ALA A 82 -13.19 -2.07 1.61
C ALA A 82 -12.29 -1.34 0.59
N MET A 83 -12.28 0.00 0.60
CA MET A 83 -11.45 0.81 -0.29
C MET A 83 -10.16 1.30 0.38
N THR A 84 -9.79 0.77 1.54
CA THR A 84 -8.44 0.95 2.09
C THR A 84 -7.43 0.09 1.30
N HIS A 85 -6.17 0.49 1.32
CA HIS A 85 -5.09 -0.28 0.70
C HIS A 85 -4.38 -1.16 1.75
N PRO A 86 -3.63 -2.19 1.31
CA PRO A 86 -3.34 -2.62 -0.06
C PRO A 86 -4.50 -3.33 -0.77
N PHE A 87 -4.38 -3.51 -2.09
CA PHE A 87 -5.28 -4.32 -2.91
C PHE A 87 -4.54 -5.53 -3.51
N PRO A 88 -5.22 -6.65 -3.77
CA PRO A 88 -4.65 -7.74 -4.57
C PRO A 88 -4.48 -7.29 -6.03
N LEU A 89 -3.40 -7.74 -6.68
CA LEU A 89 -3.22 -7.59 -8.12
C LEU A 89 -4.16 -8.57 -8.84
N SER A 90 -5.31 -8.09 -9.27
CA SER A 90 -6.38 -8.90 -9.86
C SER A 90 -7.19 -8.08 -10.87
N ASN A 91 -7.61 -8.71 -11.96
CA ASN A 91 -8.55 -8.13 -12.92
C ASN A 91 -10.02 -8.22 -12.48
N LYS A 92 -10.30 -8.82 -11.31
CA LYS A 92 -11.65 -8.95 -10.76
C LYS A 92 -11.89 -7.88 -9.70
N LEU A 93 -12.71 -6.88 -10.01
CA LEU A 93 -13.04 -5.79 -9.08
C LEU A 93 -13.63 -6.28 -7.74
N ALA A 94 -14.39 -7.37 -7.75
CA ALA A 94 -14.92 -7.95 -6.52
C ALA A 94 -13.84 -8.33 -5.50
N HIS A 95 -12.64 -8.73 -5.96
CA HIS A 95 -11.51 -9.06 -5.09
C HIS A 95 -10.98 -7.84 -4.32
N MET A 96 -11.19 -6.61 -4.86
CA MET A 96 -10.73 -5.37 -4.22
C MET A 96 -11.47 -5.07 -2.91
N LYS A 97 -12.65 -5.66 -2.70
CA LYS A 97 -13.45 -5.44 -1.49
C LYS A 97 -13.05 -6.33 -0.31
N ALA A 98 -12.33 -7.41 -0.54
CA ALA A 98 -11.90 -8.30 0.54
C ALA A 98 -10.99 -7.55 1.53
N LEU A 99 -11.23 -7.74 2.83
CA LEU A 99 -10.45 -7.11 3.89
C LEU A 99 -9.22 -7.94 4.26
N ASP A 100 -9.35 -9.26 4.20
CA ASP A 100 -8.28 -10.22 4.36
C ASP A 100 -8.24 -11.12 3.12
N VAL A 101 -7.08 -11.15 2.45
CA VAL A 101 -6.94 -11.89 1.19
C VAL A 101 -5.51 -12.37 0.98
N GLU A 102 -5.40 -13.58 0.46
CA GLU A 102 -4.15 -14.13 -0.06
C GLU A 102 -4.11 -13.96 -1.57
N CYS A 103 -2.96 -13.53 -2.09
CA CYS A 103 -2.80 -13.30 -3.52
C CYS A 103 -1.34 -13.46 -3.96
N ARG A 104 -1.13 -13.56 -5.27
CA ARG A 104 0.21 -13.64 -5.84
C ARG A 104 1.00 -12.34 -5.65
N CYS A 105 0.35 -11.20 -5.86
CA CYS A 105 0.94 -9.87 -5.70
C CYS A 105 -0.06 -8.93 -5.04
N GLY A 106 0.45 -8.04 -4.18
CA GLY A 106 -0.32 -6.97 -3.54
C GLY A 106 0.18 -5.58 -3.96
N VAL A 107 -0.70 -4.59 -3.94
CA VAL A 107 -0.46 -3.23 -4.45
C VAL A 107 -0.92 -2.20 -3.43
N ALA A 108 -0.03 -1.30 -3.01
CA ALA A 108 -0.35 -0.09 -2.27
C ALA A 108 -0.08 1.16 -3.13
N HIS A 109 -0.95 2.16 -3.04
CA HIS A 109 -0.86 3.37 -3.86
C HIS A 109 -0.96 4.63 -3.01
N ASN A 110 -0.20 5.66 -3.39
CA ASN A 110 -0.30 7.00 -2.83
C ASN A 110 -0.28 8.05 -3.94
N GLY A 111 -1.42 8.67 -4.16
CA GLY A 111 -1.64 9.71 -5.16
C GLY A 111 -3.07 9.71 -5.68
N ILE A 112 -3.23 10.18 -6.91
CA ILE A 112 -4.48 10.14 -7.67
C ILE A 112 -4.13 9.59 -9.05
N ILE A 113 -4.81 8.51 -9.45
CA ILE A 113 -4.70 7.94 -10.78
C ILE A 113 -5.84 8.47 -11.64
N ARG A 114 -5.50 9.13 -12.74
CA ARG A 114 -6.48 9.70 -13.65
C ARG A 114 -6.88 8.77 -14.78
N LEU A 115 -6.08 7.72 -15.00
CA LEU A 115 -6.35 6.72 -16.01
C LEU A 115 -7.37 5.70 -15.46
N THR A 116 -8.58 5.76 -15.95
CA THR A 116 -9.66 4.82 -15.62
C THR A 116 -10.55 4.61 -16.83
N THR A 117 -11.04 3.40 -17.00
CA THR A 117 -11.98 3.03 -18.05
C THR A 117 -13.41 3.49 -17.75
N ASP A 118 -13.73 3.69 -16.48
CA ASP A 118 -15.05 4.14 -16.02
C ASP A 118 -14.92 5.27 -14.98
N PRO A 119 -14.82 6.54 -15.43
CA PRO A 119 -14.73 7.70 -14.54
C PRO A 119 -16.03 7.97 -13.76
N THR A 120 -17.13 7.31 -14.11
CA THR A 120 -18.43 7.45 -13.42
C THR A 120 -18.59 6.49 -12.26
N ASN A 121 -17.74 5.48 -12.17
CA ASN A 121 -17.76 4.48 -11.11
C ASN A 121 -17.37 5.08 -9.77
N LYS A 122 -18.33 5.15 -8.86
CA LYS A 122 -18.14 5.67 -7.50
C LYS A 122 -18.03 4.56 -6.46
N GLU A 123 -18.22 3.33 -6.85
CA GLU A 123 -18.18 2.16 -5.96
C GLU A 123 -16.73 1.76 -5.64
N TYR A 124 -15.83 1.94 -6.60
CA TYR A 124 -14.41 1.58 -6.46
C TYR A 124 -13.51 2.82 -6.50
N SER A 125 -12.36 2.72 -5.85
CA SER A 125 -11.35 3.76 -5.94
C SER A 125 -10.67 3.76 -7.32
N ASP A 126 -10.09 4.91 -7.70
CA ASP A 126 -9.25 5.03 -8.90
C ASP A 126 -8.14 3.95 -8.96
N THR A 127 -7.56 3.63 -7.81
CA THR A 127 -6.55 2.58 -7.69
C THR A 127 -7.11 1.19 -7.99
N ALA A 128 -8.29 0.86 -7.45
CA ALA A 128 -8.92 -0.44 -7.70
C ALA A 128 -9.24 -0.64 -9.18
N LEU A 129 -9.78 0.40 -9.83
CA LEU A 129 -10.06 0.39 -11.27
C LEU A 129 -8.76 0.27 -12.08
N PHE A 130 -7.74 1.06 -11.75
CA PHE A 130 -6.43 0.98 -12.43
C PHE A 130 -5.78 -0.39 -12.31
N ILE A 131 -5.87 -1.03 -11.14
CA ILE A 131 -5.34 -2.38 -10.96
C ILE A 131 -6.09 -3.37 -11.85
N ALA A 132 -7.42 -3.33 -11.86
CA ALA A 132 -8.24 -4.27 -12.60
C ALA A 132 -8.11 -4.09 -14.12
N ASP A 133 -8.08 -2.84 -14.59
CA ASP A 133 -8.15 -2.51 -16.01
C ASP A 133 -6.79 -2.53 -16.71
N TYR A 134 -5.70 -2.22 -15.97
CA TYR A 134 -4.38 -2.02 -16.57
C TYR A 134 -3.28 -2.80 -15.88
N LEU A 135 -3.12 -2.65 -14.55
CA LEU A 135 -1.93 -3.14 -13.87
C LEU A 135 -1.86 -4.66 -13.86
N SER A 136 -3.01 -5.35 -13.73
CA SER A 136 -3.09 -6.82 -13.76
C SER A 136 -2.72 -7.42 -15.12
N GLU A 137 -2.84 -6.67 -16.20
CA GLU A 137 -2.43 -7.08 -17.54
C GLU A 137 -0.95 -6.77 -17.82
N ILE A 138 -0.39 -5.74 -17.17
CA ILE A 138 1.00 -5.33 -17.33
C ILE A 138 1.92 -6.21 -16.49
N ILE A 139 1.54 -6.51 -15.23
CA ILE A 139 2.33 -7.32 -14.30
C ILE A 139 1.72 -8.72 -14.23
N ARG A 140 2.31 -9.66 -14.97
CA ARG A 140 1.85 -11.04 -15.10
C ARG A 140 2.64 -12.03 -14.26
N CYS A 141 3.89 -11.70 -13.94
CA CYS A 141 4.80 -12.55 -13.17
C CYS A 141 5.72 -11.70 -12.28
N SER A 142 6.48 -12.36 -11.40
CA SER A 142 7.41 -11.68 -10.49
C SER A 142 8.59 -11.03 -11.20
N GLU A 143 8.95 -11.50 -12.39
CA GLU A 143 10.01 -10.94 -13.22
C GLU A 143 9.65 -9.55 -13.73
N ASP A 144 8.36 -9.28 -14.03
CA ASP A 144 7.89 -7.96 -14.46
C ASP A 144 8.15 -6.89 -13.40
N LEU A 145 8.14 -7.27 -12.11
CA LEU A 145 8.46 -6.37 -11.00
C LEU A 145 9.94 -5.97 -10.94
N LYS A 146 10.81 -6.70 -11.63
CA LYS A 146 12.26 -6.44 -11.71
C LYS A 146 12.65 -5.76 -13.01
N ASP A 147 11.73 -5.67 -13.98
CA ASP A 147 11.95 -5.02 -15.25
C ASP A 147 11.75 -3.50 -15.13
N GLU A 148 12.85 -2.76 -15.33
CA GLU A 148 12.80 -1.29 -15.26
C GLU A 148 11.89 -0.67 -16.34
N GLY A 149 11.76 -1.29 -17.51
CA GLY A 149 10.90 -0.81 -18.59
C GLY A 149 9.43 -0.92 -18.19
N VAL A 150 9.06 -2.07 -17.61
CA VAL A 150 7.72 -2.30 -17.05
C VAL A 150 7.42 -1.29 -15.95
N LEU A 151 8.32 -1.10 -14.98
CA LEU A 151 8.11 -0.15 -13.89
C LEU A 151 8.04 1.30 -14.38
N LYS A 152 8.82 1.69 -15.39
CA LYS A 152 8.72 3.00 -16.06
C LYS A 152 7.38 3.20 -16.75
N LEU A 153 6.86 2.16 -17.44
CA LEU A 153 5.53 2.18 -18.04
C LEU A 153 4.45 2.37 -16.95
N VAL A 154 4.48 1.56 -15.90
CA VAL A 154 3.55 1.68 -14.76
C VAL A 154 3.59 3.08 -14.16
N HIS A 155 4.79 3.66 -13.98
CA HIS A 155 4.93 5.03 -13.47
C HIS A 155 4.27 6.08 -14.37
N ARG A 156 4.45 5.96 -15.69
CA ARG A 156 3.83 6.89 -16.66
C ARG A 156 2.30 6.80 -16.64
N LEU A 157 1.75 5.60 -16.52
CA LEU A 157 0.30 5.38 -16.51
C LEU A 157 -0.33 5.82 -15.18
N ALA A 158 0.26 5.48 -14.05
CA ALA A 158 -0.26 5.82 -12.73
C ALA A 158 -0.04 7.31 -12.38
N GLY A 159 1.06 7.91 -12.84
CA GLY A 159 1.43 9.30 -12.53
C GLY A 159 1.68 9.57 -11.04
N SER A 160 1.88 8.52 -10.25
CA SER A 160 1.91 8.58 -8.79
C SER A 160 2.76 7.44 -8.21
N LYS A 161 2.72 7.24 -6.89
CA LYS A 161 3.62 6.31 -6.20
C LYS A 161 2.94 5.00 -5.88
N LEU A 162 3.59 3.87 -6.20
CA LEU A 162 3.13 2.54 -5.82
C LEU A 162 4.22 1.75 -5.10
N ALA A 163 3.77 0.81 -4.26
CA ALA A 163 4.59 -0.29 -3.78
C ALA A 163 3.88 -1.59 -4.14
N ILE A 164 4.56 -2.48 -4.85
CA ILE A 164 4.02 -3.74 -5.35
C ILE A 164 4.87 -4.87 -4.79
N MET A 165 4.25 -5.80 -4.07
CA MET A 165 4.93 -6.93 -3.43
C MET A 165 4.52 -8.23 -4.09
N ASP A 166 5.47 -9.14 -4.33
CA ASP A 166 5.22 -10.51 -4.73
C ASP A 166 5.32 -11.50 -3.56
N GLY A 167 4.92 -12.75 -3.78
CA GLY A 167 4.96 -13.80 -2.77
C GLY A 167 6.36 -14.15 -2.25
N SER A 168 7.44 -13.79 -2.97
CA SER A 168 8.81 -13.93 -2.47
C SER A 168 9.18 -12.89 -1.41
N GLY A 169 8.38 -11.83 -1.28
CA GLY A 169 8.64 -10.65 -0.46
C GLY A 169 9.54 -9.63 -1.17
N TYR A 170 9.74 -9.76 -2.48
CA TYR A 170 10.31 -8.69 -3.28
C TYR A 170 9.31 -7.54 -3.40
N ILE A 171 9.79 -6.31 -3.20
CA ILE A 171 8.95 -5.11 -3.28
C ILE A 171 9.53 -4.18 -4.33
N ALA A 172 8.77 -3.98 -5.40
CA ALA A 172 9.04 -2.93 -6.37
C ALA A 172 8.39 -1.61 -5.92
N THR A 173 9.13 -0.52 -5.97
CA THR A 173 8.60 0.82 -5.74
C THR A 173 8.57 1.61 -7.04
N VAL A 174 7.46 2.30 -7.29
CA VAL A 174 7.24 3.17 -8.45
C VAL A 174 7.13 4.60 -7.95
N GLY A 175 7.87 5.53 -8.57
CA GLY A 175 8.00 6.91 -8.12
C GLY A 175 9.06 7.07 -7.01
N SER A 176 9.22 8.30 -6.48
CA SER A 176 10.26 8.62 -5.51
C SER A 176 9.82 8.35 -4.08
N PHE A 177 10.65 7.64 -3.31
CA PHE A 177 10.46 7.37 -1.89
C PHE A 177 11.60 7.99 -1.07
N ILE A 178 11.27 8.42 0.14
CA ILE A 178 12.24 8.91 1.13
C ILE A 178 12.81 7.69 1.84
N ASN A 179 14.13 7.50 1.80
CA ASN A 179 14.79 6.43 2.54
C ASN A 179 15.25 6.97 3.90
N GLU A 180 14.75 6.35 4.97
CA GLU A 180 15.23 6.62 6.32
C GLU A 180 15.58 5.31 7.02
N LYS A 181 16.87 5.08 7.22
CA LYS A 181 17.42 3.86 7.88
C LYS A 181 16.91 2.56 7.24
N GLY A 182 16.76 2.57 5.92
CA GLY A 182 16.29 1.43 5.14
C GLY A 182 14.77 1.32 4.98
N LEU A 183 13.97 2.03 5.77
CA LEU A 183 12.55 2.17 5.55
C LEU A 183 12.30 3.17 4.41
N LEU A 184 11.36 2.85 3.52
CA LEU A 184 11.01 3.72 2.40
C LEU A 184 9.62 4.32 2.63
N TYR A 185 9.52 5.64 2.60
CA TYR A 185 8.27 6.37 2.81
C TYR A 185 7.86 7.13 1.54
N SER A 186 6.60 7.05 1.17
CA SER A 186 6.10 7.76 -0.02
C SER A 186 6.01 9.29 0.19
N ASN A 187 5.95 9.76 1.44
CA ASN A 187 6.03 11.17 1.82
C ASN A 187 6.47 11.30 3.29
N ASP A 188 6.45 12.52 3.84
CA ASP A 188 6.92 12.87 5.19
C ASP A 188 5.85 12.72 6.31
N SER A 189 4.69 12.12 6.04
CA SER A 189 3.62 11.96 7.05
C SER A 189 3.99 11.02 8.21
N TYR A 190 5.16 10.41 8.20
CA TYR A 190 5.72 9.64 9.33
C TYR A 190 6.41 10.51 10.37
N LEU A 191 6.78 11.75 10.03
CA LEU A 191 7.45 12.67 10.95
C LEU A 191 6.45 13.20 11.99
N LYS A 192 6.90 13.30 13.24
CA LYS A 192 6.11 13.98 14.29
C LYS A 192 5.98 15.46 13.92
N ILE A 193 4.78 16.01 14.09
CA ILE A 193 4.61 17.47 14.03
C ILE A 193 5.30 18.03 15.27
N ASN A 194 6.47 18.63 15.11
CA ASN A 194 7.03 19.49 16.14
C ASN A 194 6.10 20.71 16.22
N ARG A 195 5.14 20.69 17.15
CA ARG A 195 4.47 21.91 17.59
C ARG A 195 5.55 22.73 18.32
N ARG A 196 6.37 23.46 17.58
CA ARG A 196 7.05 24.61 18.14
C ARG A 196 5.95 25.63 18.38
N GLY A 197 5.75 25.96 19.65
CA GLY A 197 4.75 26.91 20.07
C GLY A 197 4.89 28.26 19.34
N TRP A 198 3.77 28.82 19.08
CA TRP A 198 3.61 30.27 18.87
C TRP A 198 3.67 30.94 20.21
#